data_5828d4c3dc53a6d87dd299a7b1fa98ca
#
_entry.id   5828d4c3dc53a6d87dd299a7b1fa98ca
#
_cell.length_a   1.000
_cell.length_b   1.000
_cell.length_c   1.000
_cell.angle_alpha   90.00
_cell.angle_beta   90.00
_cell.angle_gamma   90.00
#
_symmetry.space_group_name_H-M   'P 1'
#
loop_
_entity.id
_entity.type
_entity.pdbx_description
1 polymer ?
#
loop_
_entity_poly.entity_id
_entity_poly.type
_entity_poly.pdbx_seq_one_letter_code
_entity_poly.pdbx_strand_id
1 'polypeptide(L)'
;MRRLLICCLAILACYGADLPMVLAVGQVYPGGSQMPGGQMPGGRGMGQPGMGAPGDEMPSTPVTEKPDAAARKAYAAAMKSLNRAREYEEAAAKAPNADKKSAALEKVGDAYNRALDQFTEALSNKGDMVDAWNNVGYVHLRLGAYNESIDDYNHALALNADLLDAVEHRGEAFLAVDRLDDAKAAYMDLFYHSRPLADQLMVSMQKWQETHRVAANGMRPADIDSFGKWLLERDGIAKQTASASAAAPAPTSP
;
A
#
# COMPACT_ATOMS: atom_id res chain seq x y z
N MET A 1 -35.75 -11.96 5.05
CA MET A 1 -34.30 -11.87 5.20
C MET A 1 -33.53 -12.60 4.07
N ARG A 2 -33.97 -12.47 2.80
CA ARG A 2 -33.34 -13.14 1.64
C ARG A 2 -33.09 -12.20 0.45
N ARG A 3 -33.24 -10.89 0.63
CA ARG A 3 -33.11 -9.89 -0.47
C ARG A 3 -31.90 -8.95 -0.36
N LEU A 4 -31.07 -9.07 0.68
CA LEU A 4 -29.85 -8.25 0.83
C LEU A 4 -28.55 -8.91 0.30
N LEU A 5 -28.60 -10.19 -0.08
CA LEU A 5 -27.41 -10.93 -0.57
C LEU A 5 -27.20 -10.85 -2.08
N ILE A 6 -28.13 -10.27 -2.84
CA ILE A 6 -28.06 -10.26 -4.32
C ILE A 6 -27.39 -8.99 -4.86
N CYS A 7 -27.32 -7.89 -4.09
CA CYS A 7 -26.65 -6.66 -4.54
C CYS A 7 -25.12 -6.72 -4.49
N CYS A 8 -24.51 -7.56 -3.65
CA CYS A 8 -23.03 -7.66 -3.58
C CYS A 8 -22.41 -8.48 -4.72
N LEU A 9 -23.17 -9.34 -5.40
CA LEU A 9 -22.65 -10.18 -6.48
C LEU A 9 -22.65 -9.51 -7.86
N ALA A 10 -23.39 -8.42 -8.05
CA ALA A 10 -23.43 -7.71 -9.33
C ALA A 10 -22.24 -6.76 -9.53
N ILE A 11 -21.54 -6.35 -8.47
CA ILE A 11 -20.39 -5.44 -8.55
C ILE A 11 -19.12 -6.19 -8.99
N LEU A 12 -19.05 -7.51 -8.79
CA LEU A 12 -17.89 -8.34 -9.15
C LEU A 12 -17.70 -8.57 -10.67
N ALA A 13 -18.68 -8.30 -11.50
CA ALA A 13 -18.62 -8.61 -12.92
C ALA A 13 -18.07 -7.47 -13.80
N CYS A 14 -17.95 -6.24 -13.27
CA CYS A 14 -17.50 -5.08 -14.06
C CYS A 14 -16.01 -4.73 -13.86
N TYR A 15 -15.32 -5.35 -12.92
CA TYR A 15 -13.92 -5.07 -12.68
C TYR A 15 -13.04 -6.10 -13.41
N GLY A 16 -12.52 -5.69 -14.58
CA GLY A 16 -11.42 -6.40 -15.25
C GLY A 16 -10.21 -6.54 -14.33
N ALA A 17 -9.33 -7.47 -14.61
CA ALA A 17 -8.32 -8.13 -13.79
C ALA A 17 -7.34 -7.27 -12.95
N ASP A 18 -7.46 -5.95 -12.88
CA ASP A 18 -6.46 -5.05 -12.30
C ASP A 18 -6.93 -4.19 -11.13
N LEU A 19 -8.11 -4.44 -10.55
CA LEU A 19 -8.47 -3.78 -9.30
C LEU A 19 -8.12 -4.64 -8.10
N PRO A 20 -7.69 -4.03 -6.97
CA PRO A 20 -7.49 -4.76 -5.75
C PRO A 20 -8.78 -5.50 -5.41
N MET A 21 -8.65 -6.80 -5.26
CA MET A 21 -9.75 -7.68 -4.97
C MET A 21 -10.18 -7.44 -3.54
N VAL A 22 -11.33 -6.79 -3.38
CA VAL A 22 -11.99 -6.69 -2.08
C VAL A 22 -12.39 -8.12 -1.66
N LEU A 23 -11.47 -8.80 -0.97
CA LEU A 23 -11.83 -9.90 -0.11
C LEU A 23 -12.50 -9.28 1.11
N ALA A 24 -13.82 -9.07 1.01
CA ALA A 24 -14.65 -8.78 2.18
C ALA A 24 -14.67 -10.03 3.08
N VAL A 25 -13.52 -10.36 3.64
CA VAL A 25 -13.44 -11.22 4.80
C VAL A 25 -13.72 -10.29 5.97
N GLY A 26 -14.96 -10.33 6.47
CA GLY A 26 -15.37 -9.61 7.66
C GLY A 26 -14.59 -10.10 8.89
N GLN A 27 -13.34 -9.74 8.99
CA GLN A 27 -12.57 -9.76 10.22
C GLN A 27 -12.59 -8.36 10.79
N VAL A 28 -13.47 -8.20 11.76
CA VAL A 28 -13.43 -7.12 12.73
C VAL A 28 -12.11 -7.26 13.48
N TYR A 29 -11.11 -6.44 13.14
CA TYR A 29 -9.93 -6.30 13.97
C TYR A 29 -10.34 -5.58 15.26
N PRO A 30 -10.16 -6.18 16.44
CA PRO A 30 -10.45 -5.51 17.69
C PRO A 30 -9.37 -4.43 17.94
N GLY A 31 -9.82 -3.19 17.93
CA GLY A 31 -9.27 -2.09 18.69
C GLY A 31 -7.84 -1.67 18.37
N GLY A 32 -7.74 -0.44 17.85
CA GLY A 32 -6.49 0.30 17.80
C GLY A 32 -5.74 0.26 19.12
N SER A 33 -4.56 -0.32 19.09
CA SER A 33 -3.60 -0.19 20.19
C SER A 33 -3.03 1.23 20.12
N GLN A 34 -3.50 2.08 21.03
CA GLN A 34 -2.85 3.36 21.34
C GLN A 34 -1.38 3.08 21.68
N MET A 35 -0.48 3.61 20.87
CA MET A 35 0.93 3.67 21.21
C MET A 35 1.09 4.46 22.52
N PRO A 36 1.75 3.92 23.56
CA PRO A 36 2.04 4.69 24.76
C PRO A 36 3.08 5.76 24.44
N GLY A 37 2.70 7.02 24.67
CA GLY A 37 3.59 8.17 24.55
C GLY A 37 4.85 7.98 25.40
N GLY A 38 6.01 7.93 24.74
CA GLY A 38 7.30 7.89 25.40
C GLY A 38 7.63 9.18 26.11
N GLN A 39 7.50 9.19 27.45
CA GLN A 39 8.05 10.21 28.32
C GLN A 39 9.55 9.99 28.46
N MET A 40 10.33 10.99 28.10
CA MET A 40 11.78 11.04 28.37
C MET A 40 12.02 11.22 29.85
N PRO A 41 12.83 10.40 30.51
CA PRO A 41 13.37 10.72 31.82
C PRO A 41 14.69 11.48 31.66
N GLY A 42 14.69 12.69 32.21
CA GLY A 42 15.90 13.52 32.36
C GLY A 42 16.87 12.94 33.37
N GLY A 43 18.10 13.36 33.24
CA GLY A 43 19.34 12.86 33.70
C GLY A 43 19.69 12.90 35.19
N ARG A 44 20.93 12.49 35.38
CA ARG A 44 21.90 12.64 36.45
C ARG A 44 21.96 11.56 37.51
N GLY A 45 23.17 11.02 37.63
CA GLY A 45 23.67 10.32 38.82
C GLY A 45 25.01 9.63 38.56
N MET A 46 26.11 10.35 38.82
CA MET A 46 27.46 9.77 38.96
C MET A 46 27.51 8.87 40.19
N GLY A 47 28.09 7.68 40.09
CA GLY A 47 28.44 6.82 41.19
C GLY A 47 29.60 5.89 40.84
N GLN A 48 30.66 5.98 41.58
CA GLN A 48 31.97 5.36 41.41
C GLN A 48 32.02 3.82 41.66
N PRO A 49 33.18 3.17 41.40
CA PRO A 49 33.32 1.74 41.15
C PRO A 49 33.51 0.91 42.41
N GLY A 50 32.87 -0.24 42.44
CA GLY A 50 33.10 -1.29 43.44
C GLY A 50 33.85 -2.48 42.83
N MET A 51 35.01 -2.79 43.39
CA MET A 51 35.81 -4.00 43.09
C MET A 51 35.13 -5.25 43.68
N GLY A 52 35.30 -6.37 42.96
CA GLY A 52 35.55 -7.68 43.59
C GLY A 52 34.49 -8.73 43.38
N ALA A 53 34.76 -9.77 42.64
CA ALA A 53 35.11 -11.14 43.02
C ALA A 53 34.88 -12.10 41.84
N PRO A 54 35.64 -13.17 41.68
CA PRO A 54 35.62 -14.04 40.49
C PRO A 54 34.62 -15.21 40.69
N GLY A 55 33.98 -15.60 39.62
CA GLY A 55 33.46 -16.95 39.44
C GLY A 55 31.98 -17.13 39.75
N ASP A 56 31.16 -16.85 38.76
CA ASP A 56 29.98 -17.66 38.51
C ASP A 56 29.80 -17.67 36.99
N GLU A 57 29.92 -18.84 36.39
CA GLU A 57 29.54 -19.05 34.97
C GLU A 57 28.05 -18.69 34.85
N MET A 58 27.78 -17.50 34.34
CA MET A 58 26.43 -17.13 33.95
C MET A 58 25.98 -18.11 32.88
N PRO A 59 24.73 -18.65 32.96
CA PRO A 59 24.18 -19.41 31.85
C PRO A 59 24.23 -18.52 30.64
N SER A 60 24.76 -19.04 29.52
CA SER A 60 24.83 -18.37 28.24
C SER A 60 23.42 -17.89 27.88
N THR A 61 23.17 -16.58 28.07
CA THR A 61 21.95 -15.95 27.56
C THR A 61 21.88 -16.28 26.08
N PRO A 62 20.71 -16.71 25.57
CA PRO A 62 20.56 -16.95 24.14
C PRO A 62 21.01 -15.68 23.42
N VAL A 63 21.92 -15.83 22.47
CA VAL A 63 22.43 -14.72 21.65
C VAL A 63 21.20 -14.09 20.98
N THR A 64 20.72 -12.99 21.55
CA THR A 64 19.62 -12.22 20.96
C THR A 64 20.15 -11.72 19.63
N GLU A 65 19.58 -12.25 18.56
CA GLU A 65 19.87 -11.83 17.19
C GLU A 65 19.78 -10.30 17.14
N LYS A 66 20.79 -9.63 16.57
CA LYS A 66 20.78 -8.16 16.53
C LYS A 66 19.49 -7.71 15.83
N PRO A 67 18.78 -6.67 16.33
CA PRO A 67 17.50 -6.22 15.76
C PRO A 67 17.51 -6.08 14.25
N ASP A 68 18.58 -5.55 13.67
CA ASP A 68 18.75 -5.43 12.22
C ASP A 68 18.81 -6.78 11.48
N ALA A 69 19.33 -7.84 12.09
CA ALA A 69 19.38 -9.17 11.47
C ALA A 69 18.01 -9.84 11.53
N ALA A 70 17.31 -9.72 12.67
CA ALA A 70 15.94 -10.20 12.85
C ALA A 70 14.99 -9.48 11.89
N ALA A 71 15.07 -8.15 11.79
CA ALA A 71 14.28 -7.35 10.86
C ALA A 71 14.47 -7.79 9.41
N ARG A 72 15.72 -7.94 8.96
CA ARG A 72 16.02 -8.40 7.59
C ARG A 72 15.50 -9.80 7.31
N LYS A 73 15.58 -10.71 8.26
CA LYS A 73 15.07 -12.07 8.14
C LYS A 73 13.55 -12.08 8.01
N ALA A 74 12.84 -11.34 8.87
CA ALA A 74 11.39 -11.19 8.82
C ALA A 74 10.96 -10.53 7.50
N TYR A 75 11.62 -9.47 7.06
CA TYR A 75 11.36 -8.81 5.78
C TYR A 75 11.54 -9.78 4.59
N ALA A 76 12.62 -10.57 4.58
CA ALA A 76 12.85 -11.55 3.52
C ALA A 76 11.77 -12.65 3.49
N ALA A 77 11.26 -13.06 4.66
CA ALA A 77 10.14 -13.99 4.76
C ALA A 77 8.85 -13.35 4.24
N ALA A 78 8.59 -12.08 4.60
CA ALA A 78 7.45 -11.31 4.13
C ALA A 78 7.44 -11.19 2.60
N MET A 79 8.58 -10.89 1.98
CA MET A 79 8.70 -10.81 0.53
C MET A 79 8.39 -12.15 -0.17
N LYS A 80 8.74 -13.29 0.45
CA LYS A 80 8.35 -14.61 -0.08
C LYS A 80 6.84 -14.81 -0.03
N SER A 81 6.20 -14.42 1.07
CA SER A 81 4.74 -14.50 1.21
C SER A 81 4.02 -13.56 0.23
N LEU A 82 4.53 -12.35 0.05
CA LEU A 82 4.04 -11.37 -0.92
C LEU A 82 4.13 -11.89 -2.36
N ASN A 83 5.27 -12.46 -2.75
CA ASN A 83 5.44 -13.05 -4.08
C ASN A 83 4.49 -14.24 -4.28
N ARG A 84 4.26 -15.05 -3.23
CA ARG A 84 3.28 -16.14 -3.28
C ARG A 84 1.85 -15.62 -3.46
N ALA A 85 1.49 -14.50 -2.84
CA ALA A 85 0.20 -13.87 -3.06
C ALA A 85 0.01 -13.47 -4.52
N ARG A 86 1.02 -12.85 -5.14
CA ARG A 86 1.00 -12.49 -6.58
C ARG A 86 0.87 -13.70 -7.49
N GLU A 87 1.58 -14.80 -7.21
CA GLU A 87 1.42 -16.07 -7.93
C GLU A 87 -0.03 -16.60 -7.85
N TYR A 88 -0.66 -16.51 -6.68
CA TYR A 88 -2.05 -16.93 -6.50
C TYR A 88 -3.04 -15.97 -7.19
N GLU A 89 -2.77 -14.67 -7.24
CA GLU A 89 -3.58 -13.71 -8.04
C GLU A 89 -3.54 -14.07 -9.53
N GLU A 90 -2.36 -14.35 -10.04
CA GLU A 90 -2.21 -14.77 -11.43
C GLU A 90 -2.95 -16.10 -11.70
N ALA A 91 -2.87 -17.06 -10.78
CA ALA A 91 -3.60 -18.31 -10.86
C ALA A 91 -5.12 -18.08 -10.80
N ALA A 92 -5.61 -17.15 -9.97
CA ALA A 92 -7.01 -16.78 -9.89
C ALA A 92 -7.51 -16.12 -11.19
N ALA A 93 -6.68 -15.25 -11.79
CA ALA A 93 -7.00 -14.60 -13.07
C ALA A 93 -7.10 -15.60 -14.23
N LYS A 94 -6.28 -16.65 -14.21
CA LYS A 94 -6.25 -17.72 -15.24
C LYS A 94 -7.19 -18.90 -14.90
N ALA A 95 -7.94 -18.84 -13.81
CA ALA A 95 -8.77 -19.97 -13.36
C ALA A 95 -9.89 -20.29 -14.37
N PRO A 96 -10.06 -21.56 -14.76
CA PRO A 96 -10.99 -21.95 -15.83
C PRO A 96 -12.46 -21.93 -15.39
N ASN A 97 -12.75 -21.86 -14.08
CA ASN A 97 -14.10 -21.82 -13.54
C ASN A 97 -14.15 -21.11 -12.16
N ALA A 98 -15.36 -20.83 -11.70
CA ALA A 98 -15.62 -20.09 -10.47
C ALA A 98 -15.05 -20.79 -9.23
N ASP A 99 -15.14 -22.12 -9.14
CA ASP A 99 -14.66 -22.86 -7.96
C ASP A 99 -13.13 -22.77 -7.81
N LYS A 100 -12.40 -22.96 -8.92
CA LYS A 100 -10.94 -22.82 -8.92
C LYS A 100 -10.51 -21.37 -8.69
N LYS A 101 -11.26 -20.41 -9.24
CA LYS A 101 -11.04 -18.99 -8.96
C LYS A 101 -11.23 -18.70 -7.46
N SER A 102 -12.33 -19.12 -6.87
CA SER A 102 -12.61 -18.92 -5.43
C SER A 102 -11.51 -19.53 -4.55
N ALA A 103 -11.11 -20.78 -4.83
CA ALA A 103 -10.05 -21.45 -4.07
C ALA A 103 -8.67 -20.76 -4.23
N ALA A 104 -8.39 -20.18 -5.40
CA ALA A 104 -7.16 -19.40 -5.58
C ALA A 104 -7.23 -18.07 -4.81
N LEU A 105 -8.38 -17.41 -4.81
CA LEU A 105 -8.62 -16.15 -4.11
C LEU A 105 -8.50 -16.28 -2.58
N GLU A 106 -8.95 -17.42 -2.01
CA GLU A 106 -8.74 -17.72 -0.60
C GLU A 106 -7.25 -17.78 -0.25
N LYS A 107 -6.45 -18.45 -1.10
CA LYS A 107 -5.00 -18.51 -0.93
C LYS A 107 -4.31 -17.16 -1.09
N VAL A 108 -4.85 -16.27 -1.93
CA VAL A 108 -4.37 -14.88 -2.04
C VAL A 108 -4.49 -14.18 -0.70
N GLY A 109 -5.68 -14.21 -0.08
CA GLY A 109 -5.91 -13.58 1.22
C GLY A 109 -4.98 -14.11 2.31
N ASP A 110 -4.84 -15.44 2.41
CA ASP A 110 -3.94 -16.08 3.38
C ASP A 110 -2.48 -15.68 3.17
N ALA A 111 -2.03 -15.58 1.92
CA ALA A 111 -0.67 -15.20 1.61
C ALA A 111 -0.39 -13.73 1.92
N TYR A 112 -1.33 -12.82 1.63
CA TYR A 112 -1.23 -11.41 2.01
C TYR A 112 -1.23 -11.21 3.52
N ASN A 113 -2.13 -11.88 4.27
CA ASN A 113 -2.16 -11.81 5.72
C ASN A 113 -0.83 -12.29 6.34
N ARG A 114 -0.28 -13.39 5.83
CA ARG A 114 1.04 -13.87 6.26
C ARG A 114 2.16 -12.89 5.94
N ALA A 115 2.11 -12.23 4.78
CA ALA A 115 3.09 -11.20 4.43
C ALA A 115 2.98 -10.00 5.40
N LEU A 116 1.75 -9.59 5.74
CA LEU A 116 1.49 -8.51 6.68
C LEU A 116 2.07 -8.80 8.06
N ASP A 117 1.81 -9.99 8.62
CA ASP A 117 2.36 -10.41 9.91
C ASP A 117 3.90 -10.33 9.92
N GLN A 118 4.53 -10.83 8.85
CA GLN A 118 5.99 -10.86 8.75
C GLN A 118 6.61 -9.48 8.50
N PHE A 119 5.97 -8.59 7.74
CA PHE A 119 6.40 -7.20 7.63
C PHE A 119 6.25 -6.45 8.94
N THR A 120 5.16 -6.67 9.67
CA THR A 120 4.95 -6.10 11.01
C THR A 120 6.02 -6.59 11.99
N GLU A 121 6.42 -7.86 11.93
CA GLU A 121 7.55 -8.39 12.70
C GLU A 121 8.86 -7.67 12.33
N ALA A 122 9.11 -7.43 11.04
CA ALA A 122 10.29 -6.70 10.58
C ALA A 122 10.30 -5.27 11.13
N LEU A 123 9.18 -4.56 11.06
CA LEU A 123 9.01 -3.20 11.59
C LEU A 123 9.11 -3.14 13.12
N SER A 124 8.66 -4.17 13.83
CA SER A 124 8.81 -4.28 15.29
C SER A 124 10.28 -4.39 15.71
N ASN A 125 11.12 -5.01 14.87
CA ASN A 125 12.57 -5.10 15.09
C ASN A 125 13.31 -3.84 14.60
N LYS A 126 12.82 -3.18 13.55
CA LYS A 126 13.41 -1.98 12.96
C LYS A 126 12.31 -1.10 12.34
N GLY A 127 11.84 -0.11 13.09
CA GLY A 127 10.69 0.73 12.73
C GLY A 127 10.93 1.72 11.58
N ASP A 128 12.19 1.96 11.20
CA ASP A 128 12.59 2.91 10.14
C ASP A 128 12.84 2.25 8.77
N MET A 129 12.29 1.06 8.54
CA MET A 129 12.41 0.36 7.27
C MET A 129 11.41 0.91 6.25
N VAL A 130 11.86 1.84 5.40
CA VAL A 130 11.03 2.45 4.32
C VAL A 130 10.34 1.39 3.46
N ASP A 131 11.11 0.41 2.97
CA ASP A 131 10.58 -0.65 2.10
C ASP A 131 9.55 -1.53 2.81
N ALA A 132 9.68 -1.73 4.12
CA ALA A 132 8.70 -2.51 4.87
C ALA A 132 7.38 -1.75 5.01
N TRP A 133 7.41 -0.45 5.36
CA TRP A 133 6.22 0.40 5.39
C TRP A 133 5.53 0.46 4.03
N ASN A 134 6.28 0.65 2.95
CA ASN A 134 5.73 0.65 1.59
C ASN A 134 5.04 -0.68 1.24
N ASN A 135 5.65 -1.82 1.59
CA ASN A 135 5.05 -3.12 1.33
C ASN A 135 3.84 -3.42 2.23
N VAL A 136 3.83 -2.96 3.49
CA VAL A 136 2.63 -3.03 4.36
C VAL A 136 1.49 -2.25 3.73
N GLY A 137 1.73 -1.02 3.28
CA GLY A 137 0.76 -0.21 2.57
C GLY A 137 0.21 -0.93 1.33
N TYR A 138 1.08 -1.55 0.54
CA TYR A 138 0.67 -2.34 -0.62
C TYR A 138 -0.20 -3.56 -0.22
N VAL A 139 0.17 -4.28 0.83
CA VAL A 139 -0.62 -5.42 1.30
C VAL A 139 -1.98 -4.96 1.80
N HIS A 140 -2.07 -3.87 2.57
CA HIS A 140 -3.34 -3.29 3.01
C HIS A 140 -4.20 -2.84 1.83
N LEU A 141 -3.61 -2.20 0.80
CA LEU A 141 -4.30 -1.83 -0.43
C LEU A 141 -4.92 -3.06 -1.11
N ARG A 142 -4.15 -4.14 -1.23
CA ARG A 142 -4.62 -5.41 -1.84
C ARG A 142 -5.70 -6.12 -1.01
N LEU A 143 -5.67 -6.00 0.30
CA LEU A 143 -6.69 -6.53 1.22
C LEU A 143 -7.93 -5.63 1.32
N GLY A 144 -7.94 -4.44 0.73
CA GLY A 144 -9.06 -3.48 0.80
C GLY A 144 -9.10 -2.66 2.10
N ALA A 145 -8.04 -2.71 2.90
CA ALA A 145 -7.85 -1.89 4.10
C ALA A 145 -7.24 -0.53 3.70
N TYR A 146 -8.05 0.28 3.00
CA TYR A 146 -7.54 1.45 2.30
C TYR A 146 -7.07 2.58 3.21
N ASN A 147 -7.71 2.79 4.37
CA ASN A 147 -7.29 3.81 5.32
C ASN A 147 -5.95 3.43 5.95
N GLU A 148 -5.79 2.19 6.35
CA GLU A 148 -4.55 1.62 6.87
C GLU A 148 -3.43 1.71 5.81
N SER A 149 -3.75 1.41 4.55
CA SER A 149 -2.83 1.56 3.43
C SER A 149 -2.33 3.00 3.27
N ILE A 150 -3.22 4.00 3.36
CA ILE A 150 -2.86 5.42 3.31
C ILE A 150 -1.91 5.78 4.45
N ASP A 151 -2.18 5.31 5.66
CA ASP A 151 -1.35 5.59 6.83
C ASP A 151 0.05 4.98 6.69
N ASP A 152 0.15 3.75 6.20
CA ASP A 152 1.43 3.08 5.97
C ASP A 152 2.27 3.79 4.89
N TYR A 153 1.65 4.20 3.78
CA TYR A 153 2.34 4.99 2.77
C TYR A 153 2.76 6.35 3.30
N ASN A 154 1.98 6.98 4.18
CA ASN A 154 2.39 8.20 4.86
C ASN A 154 3.63 7.98 5.71
N HIS A 155 3.73 6.84 6.44
CA HIS A 155 4.93 6.47 7.17
C HIS A 155 6.15 6.25 6.25
N ALA A 156 5.97 5.52 5.15
CA ALA A 156 7.04 5.32 4.16
C ALA A 156 7.54 6.64 3.58
N LEU A 157 6.61 7.54 3.20
CA LEU A 157 6.92 8.84 2.62
C LEU A 157 7.50 9.85 3.63
N ALA A 158 7.17 9.73 4.91
CA ALA A 158 7.81 10.51 5.97
C ALA A 158 9.28 10.12 6.16
N LEU A 159 9.63 8.86 5.90
CA LEU A 159 11.01 8.36 5.96
C LEU A 159 11.77 8.61 4.64
N ASN A 160 11.10 8.57 3.50
CA ASN A 160 11.65 8.85 2.18
C ASN A 160 10.60 9.50 1.28
N ALA A 161 10.67 10.82 1.14
CA ALA A 161 9.72 11.59 0.34
C ALA A 161 9.80 11.32 -1.17
N ASP A 162 10.93 10.79 -1.66
CA ASP A 162 11.16 10.51 -3.08
C ASP A 162 10.68 9.10 -3.51
N LEU A 163 9.95 8.40 -2.65
CA LEU A 163 9.41 7.07 -2.95
C LEU A 163 8.15 7.18 -3.83
N LEU A 164 8.36 7.44 -5.12
CA LEU A 164 7.27 7.76 -6.06
C LEU A 164 6.28 6.59 -6.26
N ASP A 165 6.71 5.33 -6.12
CA ASP A 165 5.80 4.17 -6.12
C ASP A 165 4.81 4.25 -4.95
N ALA A 166 5.24 4.71 -3.77
CA ALA A 166 4.34 4.92 -2.63
C ALA A 166 3.33 6.06 -2.90
N VAL A 167 3.74 7.11 -3.60
CA VAL A 167 2.82 8.20 -4.00
C VAL A 167 1.75 7.66 -4.94
N GLU A 168 2.13 6.83 -5.92
CA GLU A 168 1.22 6.23 -6.89
C GLU A 168 0.19 5.33 -6.21
N HIS A 169 0.63 4.34 -5.43
CA HIS A 169 -0.26 3.41 -4.74
C HIS A 169 -1.13 4.09 -3.66
N ARG A 170 -0.59 5.13 -2.98
CA ARG A 170 -1.40 5.96 -2.07
C ARG A 170 -2.49 6.72 -2.84
N GLY A 171 -2.18 7.17 -4.06
CA GLY A 171 -3.15 7.76 -4.98
C GLY A 171 -4.30 6.80 -5.31
N GLU A 172 -4.01 5.52 -5.54
CA GLU A 172 -5.02 4.47 -5.72
C GLU A 172 -5.85 4.24 -4.45
N ALA A 173 -5.20 4.22 -3.27
CA ALA A 173 -5.91 4.11 -2.00
C ALA A 173 -6.85 5.32 -1.76
N PHE A 174 -6.45 6.54 -2.11
CA PHE A 174 -7.32 7.72 -2.05
C PHE A 174 -8.55 7.59 -2.95
N LEU A 175 -8.41 7.05 -4.17
CA LEU A 175 -9.54 6.77 -5.04
C LEU A 175 -10.51 5.76 -4.42
N ALA A 176 -10.00 4.73 -3.77
CA ALA A 176 -10.81 3.68 -3.16
C ALA A 176 -11.67 4.17 -1.98
N VAL A 177 -11.28 5.29 -1.35
CA VAL A 177 -12.04 5.95 -0.27
C VAL A 177 -12.64 7.30 -0.70
N ASP A 178 -12.78 7.53 -2.00
CA ASP A 178 -13.40 8.71 -2.61
C ASP A 178 -12.73 10.05 -2.25
N ARG A 179 -11.46 10.03 -1.85
CA ARG A 179 -10.65 11.22 -1.57
C ARG A 179 -10.04 11.80 -2.85
N LEU A 180 -10.89 12.33 -3.73
CA LEU A 180 -10.52 12.72 -5.08
C LEU A 180 -9.48 13.85 -5.14
N ASP A 181 -9.52 14.81 -4.21
CA ASP A 181 -8.57 15.92 -4.21
C ASP A 181 -7.17 15.46 -3.82
N ASP A 182 -7.06 14.49 -2.91
CA ASP A 182 -5.79 13.87 -2.56
C ASP A 182 -5.23 13.03 -3.72
N ALA A 183 -6.10 12.29 -4.42
CA ALA A 183 -5.70 11.55 -5.62
C ALA A 183 -5.21 12.48 -6.74
N LYS A 184 -5.87 13.63 -6.96
CA LYS A 184 -5.40 14.68 -7.89
C LYS A 184 -4.05 15.24 -7.49
N ALA A 185 -3.83 15.49 -6.18
CA ALA A 185 -2.53 15.97 -5.68
C ALA A 185 -1.43 14.93 -5.92
N ALA A 186 -1.68 13.63 -5.65
CA ALA A 186 -0.75 12.56 -5.94
C ALA A 186 -0.42 12.49 -7.45
N TYR A 187 -1.43 12.59 -8.32
CA TYR A 187 -1.20 12.64 -9.77
C TYR A 187 -0.33 13.83 -10.18
N MET A 188 -0.58 15.02 -9.64
CA MET A 188 0.20 16.21 -9.99
C MET A 188 1.65 16.09 -9.55
N ASP A 189 1.91 15.51 -8.37
CA ASP A 189 3.25 15.22 -7.89
C ASP A 189 3.97 14.26 -8.85
N LEU A 190 3.35 13.15 -9.18
CA LEU A 190 3.89 12.18 -10.15
C LEU A 190 4.07 12.79 -11.55
N PHE A 191 3.19 13.67 -11.98
CA PHE A 191 3.29 14.32 -13.29
C PHE A 191 4.59 15.09 -13.46
N TYR A 192 5.11 15.68 -12.38
CA TYR A 192 6.37 16.42 -12.40
C TYR A 192 7.61 15.53 -12.16
N HIS A 193 7.46 14.42 -11.43
CA HIS A 193 8.60 13.62 -11.00
C HIS A 193 8.72 12.26 -11.74
N SER A 194 7.60 11.64 -12.16
CA SER A 194 7.58 10.36 -12.88
C SER A 194 6.37 10.24 -13.79
N ARG A 195 6.52 10.62 -15.04
CA ARG A 195 5.46 10.49 -16.06
C ARG A 195 4.88 9.08 -16.16
N PRO A 196 5.69 8.00 -16.16
CA PRO A 196 5.13 6.65 -16.23
C PRO A 196 4.18 6.33 -15.06
N LEU A 197 4.52 6.72 -13.82
CA LEU A 197 3.66 6.52 -12.66
C LEU A 197 2.42 7.43 -12.69
N ALA A 198 2.57 8.67 -13.17
CA ALA A 198 1.42 9.55 -13.40
C ALA A 198 0.43 8.94 -14.39
N ASP A 199 0.93 8.35 -15.48
CA ASP A 199 0.10 7.72 -16.51
C ASP A 199 -0.61 6.47 -15.94
N GLN A 200 0.03 5.69 -15.06
CA GLN A 200 -0.58 4.56 -14.36
C GLN A 200 -1.71 5.04 -13.44
N LEU A 201 -1.45 6.04 -12.59
CA LEU A 201 -2.48 6.59 -11.72
C LEU A 201 -3.63 7.23 -12.52
N MET A 202 -3.35 7.86 -13.68
CA MET A 202 -4.39 8.38 -14.57
C MET A 202 -5.34 7.29 -15.04
N VAL A 203 -4.82 6.09 -15.40
CA VAL A 203 -5.66 4.95 -15.80
C VAL A 203 -6.57 4.53 -14.65
N SER A 204 -6.04 4.43 -13.42
CA SER A 204 -6.84 4.10 -12.22
C SER A 204 -7.91 5.16 -11.95
N MET A 205 -7.60 6.46 -12.11
CA MET A 205 -8.53 7.57 -11.96
C MET A 205 -9.64 7.55 -13.02
N GLN A 206 -9.33 7.29 -14.28
CA GLN A 206 -10.30 7.16 -15.36
C GLN A 206 -11.26 5.98 -15.13
N LYS A 207 -10.73 4.85 -14.68
CA LYS A 207 -11.53 3.68 -14.34
C LYS A 207 -12.45 3.93 -13.16
N TRP A 208 -11.95 4.62 -12.11
CA TRP A 208 -12.77 5.05 -10.98
C TRP A 208 -13.95 5.92 -11.47
N GLN A 209 -13.67 6.92 -12.30
CA GLN A 209 -14.67 7.85 -12.82
C GLN A 209 -15.73 7.13 -13.68
N GLU A 210 -15.32 6.19 -14.54
CA GLU A 210 -16.26 5.40 -15.35
C GLU A 210 -17.18 4.55 -14.48
N THR A 211 -16.63 3.89 -13.46
CA THR A 211 -17.40 3.08 -12.51
C THR A 211 -18.43 3.91 -11.77
N HIS A 212 -18.05 5.10 -11.27
CA HIS A 212 -18.94 5.95 -10.48
C HIS A 212 -19.96 6.71 -11.33
N ARG A 213 -19.73 6.86 -12.62
CA ARG A 213 -20.77 7.34 -13.57
C ARG A 213 -21.94 6.35 -13.71
N VAL A 214 -21.66 5.05 -13.59
CA VAL A 214 -22.67 3.99 -13.65
C VAL A 214 -23.36 3.77 -12.31
N ALA A 215 -22.57 3.80 -11.23
CA ALA A 215 -23.06 3.60 -9.86
C ALA A 215 -22.39 4.62 -8.92
N ALA A 216 -23.11 5.70 -8.60
CA ALA A 216 -22.55 6.84 -7.87
C ALA A 216 -22.10 6.54 -6.42
N ASN A 217 -22.49 5.38 -5.85
CA ASN A 217 -22.10 4.91 -4.51
C ASN A 217 -22.19 5.98 -3.40
N GLY A 218 -23.22 6.84 -3.50
CA GLY A 218 -23.43 7.91 -2.52
C GLY A 218 -22.74 9.24 -2.84
N MET A 219 -21.88 9.31 -3.85
CA MET A 219 -21.30 10.57 -4.31
C MET A 219 -22.30 11.43 -5.09
N ARG A 220 -22.12 12.73 -5.05
CA ARG A 220 -22.93 13.65 -5.85
C ARG A 220 -22.52 13.56 -7.32
N PRO A 221 -23.50 13.43 -8.26
CA PRO A 221 -23.18 13.39 -9.68
C PRO A 221 -22.31 14.57 -10.17
N ALA A 222 -22.52 15.76 -9.61
CA ALA A 222 -21.74 16.95 -9.95
C ALA A 222 -20.23 16.82 -9.60
N ASP A 223 -19.88 16.11 -8.53
CA ASP A 223 -18.48 15.87 -8.14
C ASP A 223 -17.84 14.86 -9.10
N ILE A 224 -18.58 13.82 -9.48
CA ILE A 224 -18.12 12.83 -10.47
C ILE A 224 -17.89 13.50 -11.84
N ASP A 225 -18.82 14.36 -12.29
CA ASP A 225 -18.70 15.11 -13.54
C ASP A 225 -17.53 16.10 -13.51
N SER A 226 -17.34 16.79 -12.38
CA SER A 226 -16.23 17.73 -12.17
C SER A 226 -14.88 17.00 -12.22
N PHE A 227 -14.80 15.83 -11.59
CA PHE A 227 -13.61 14.99 -11.66
C PHE A 227 -13.33 14.52 -13.08
N GLY A 228 -14.35 14.08 -13.82
CA GLY A 228 -14.22 13.67 -15.22
C GLY A 228 -13.72 14.81 -16.13
N LYS A 229 -14.19 16.05 -15.94
CA LYS A 229 -13.68 17.22 -16.66
C LYS A 229 -12.21 17.47 -16.36
N TRP A 230 -11.82 17.39 -15.10
CA TRP A 230 -10.42 17.54 -14.69
C TRP A 230 -9.52 16.45 -15.34
N LEU A 231 -9.97 15.19 -15.39
CA LEU A 231 -9.24 14.11 -16.06
C LEU A 231 -9.01 14.40 -17.54
N LEU A 232 -10.04 14.84 -18.26
CA LEU A 232 -9.93 15.18 -19.70
C LEU A 232 -8.94 16.31 -19.93
N GLU A 233 -8.95 17.36 -19.08
CA GLU A 233 -8.01 18.46 -19.16
C GLU A 233 -6.57 17.99 -18.94
N ARG A 234 -6.33 17.15 -17.92
CA ARG A 234 -4.97 16.63 -17.60
C ARG A 234 -4.45 15.70 -18.68
N ASP A 235 -5.27 14.80 -19.21
CA ASP A 235 -4.91 13.94 -20.33
C ASP A 235 -4.53 14.75 -21.58
N GLY A 236 -5.29 15.82 -21.88
CA GLY A 236 -4.95 16.73 -22.96
C GLY A 236 -3.58 17.42 -22.79
N ILE A 237 -3.29 17.92 -21.58
CA ILE A 237 -1.98 18.53 -21.25
C ILE A 237 -0.87 17.48 -21.35
N ALA A 238 -1.10 16.28 -20.86
CA ALA A 238 -0.15 15.17 -20.92
C ALA A 238 0.26 14.84 -22.37
N LYS A 239 -0.70 14.73 -23.27
CA LYS A 239 -0.49 14.48 -24.70
C LYS A 239 0.26 15.63 -25.39
N GLN A 240 -0.09 16.88 -25.09
CA GLN A 240 0.58 18.05 -25.64
C GLN A 240 2.05 18.12 -25.21
N THR A 241 2.34 17.91 -23.94
CA THR A 241 3.72 17.93 -23.41
C THR A 241 4.57 16.79 -23.95
N ALA A 242 4.01 15.59 -24.13
CA ALA A 242 4.69 14.46 -24.74
C ALA A 242 5.05 14.76 -26.20
N SER A 243 4.12 15.33 -26.97
CA SER A 243 4.34 15.70 -28.39
C SER A 243 5.40 16.80 -28.52
N ALA A 244 5.41 17.79 -27.63
CA ALA A 244 6.41 18.87 -27.62
C ALA A 244 7.81 18.32 -27.30
N SER A 245 7.92 17.40 -26.35
CA SER A 245 9.20 16.75 -26.00
C SER A 245 9.75 15.89 -27.15
N ALA A 246 8.89 15.18 -27.88
CA ALA A 246 9.29 14.38 -29.03
C ALA A 246 9.73 15.23 -30.24
N ALA A 247 9.22 16.47 -30.36
CA ALA A 247 9.55 17.40 -31.44
C ALA A 247 10.80 18.26 -31.14
N ALA A 248 11.33 18.24 -29.93
CA ALA A 248 12.52 19.01 -29.57
C ALA A 248 13.76 18.43 -30.31
N PRO A 249 14.57 19.28 -30.98
CA PRO A 249 15.78 18.83 -31.62
C PRO A 249 16.77 18.26 -30.56
N ALA A 250 17.44 17.17 -30.93
CA ALA A 250 18.48 16.58 -30.07
C ALA A 250 19.50 17.67 -29.70
N PRO A 251 19.98 17.73 -28.43
CA PRO A 251 20.99 18.68 -28.04
C PRO A 251 22.21 18.49 -28.96
N THR A 252 22.57 19.55 -29.70
CA THR A 252 23.80 19.55 -30.47
C THR A 252 24.95 19.52 -29.48
N SER A 253 25.66 18.37 -29.42
CA SER A 253 26.90 18.27 -28.64
C SER A 253 27.90 19.33 -29.11
N PRO A 254 28.61 20.02 -28.17
CA PRO A 254 29.62 21.01 -28.50
C PRO A 254 30.84 20.40 -29.15
#